data_bde0705b01772f56177c0a954529cfea
#
_entry.id   bde0705b01772f56177c0a954529cfea
#
_cell.length_a   1.000
_cell.length_b   1.000
_cell.length_c   1.000
_cell.angle_alpha   90.00
_cell.angle_beta   90.00
_cell.angle_gamma   90.00
#
_symmetry.space_group_name_H-M   'P 1'
#
loop_
_entity.id
_entity.type
_entity.pdbx_description
1 polymer ?
#
loop_
_entity_poly.entity_id
_entity_poly.type
_entity_poly.pdbx_seq_one_letter_code
_entity_poly.pdbx_strand_id
1 'polypeptide(L)'
;MCGKPRDALSLTGHLAPASSAPCTRLATVSRSSTPRNQRDARRRLDPTLPEGAVPSETGLLGPLEVKAISEALGIRPTKVLGQNFVHDAGTVRKIVAAGGVEEGDEVVEVGPGLGSLTLALLEVGARVRAVEIDPPLAAALPETVRARMGEAADRFHVVTMDATEISGVDDFGVDWPAPTKLIANLPYNVAVPVLLNMLEAFPSIQVVVVMVQAEVADRLAAGPGSRTYGVPSVKASWYGSVERAGTIGRSVFWPVPGVDSALVRLTRLETPRGDDELRRATFEVTDVAFGQRRKTLRAALKNWAGGPEVSEALLSAAGIDPTRRGETLSIEEFVELGRAVIEARANGTLEASTAAR
;
A
#
# COMPACT_ATOMS: atom_id res chain seq x y z
N MET A 1 59.88 24.35 -22.93
CA MET A 1 60.62 25.26 -22.04
C MET A 1 60.06 25.03 -20.66
N CYS A 2 60.76 24.28 -19.85
CA CYS A 2 61.56 24.74 -18.72
C CYS A 2 60.68 25.39 -17.65
N GLY A 3 60.63 24.97 -16.39
CA GLY A 3 61.48 24.07 -15.63
C GLY A 3 60.89 23.90 -14.22
N LYS A 4 61.16 22.77 -13.65
CA LYS A 4 61.29 22.55 -12.18
C LYS A 4 62.58 23.20 -11.69
N PRO A 5 62.90 23.38 -10.40
CA PRO A 5 63.02 22.35 -9.37
C PRO A 5 62.69 22.79 -7.92
N ARG A 6 62.48 21.81 -6.95
CA ARG A 6 63.38 21.38 -5.84
C ARG A 6 63.71 22.40 -4.77
N ASP A 7 63.51 22.09 -3.48
CA ASP A 7 64.32 21.38 -2.47
C ASP A 7 63.57 21.39 -1.14
N ALA A 8 63.33 20.35 -0.40
CA ALA A 8 64.13 19.48 0.47
C ALA A 8 64.90 20.20 1.62
N LEU A 9 64.58 19.76 2.86
CA LEU A 9 65.44 19.57 4.03
C LEU A 9 64.54 19.42 5.26
N SER A 10 64.34 18.24 5.91
CA SER A 10 65.29 17.50 6.77
C SER A 10 65.48 18.13 8.14
N LEU A 11 65.08 17.40 9.17
CA LEU A 11 65.88 16.85 10.26
C LEU A 11 65.17 16.80 11.59
N THR A 12 65.13 15.58 12.14
CA THR A 12 65.45 15.10 13.45
C THR A 12 64.56 15.58 14.63
N GLY A 13 63.96 14.80 15.41
CA GLY A 13 64.31 13.53 16.09
C GLY A 13 64.04 13.70 17.56
N HIS A 14 63.35 12.83 18.20
CA HIS A 14 63.70 12.29 19.51
C HIS A 14 62.68 11.24 19.96
N LEU A 15 63.25 10.11 20.33
CA LEU A 15 62.58 8.94 20.89
C LEU A 15 62.30 9.08 22.40
N ALA A 16 61.20 8.47 22.80
CA ALA A 16 60.93 7.63 23.97
C ALA A 16 60.46 8.32 25.26
N PRO A 17 59.86 7.62 26.21
CA PRO A 17 59.54 6.18 26.27
C PRO A 17 58.08 5.83 26.61
N ALA A 18 57.79 4.56 26.52
CA ALA A 18 56.57 3.88 26.90
C ALA A 18 56.15 4.04 28.37
N SER A 19 54.86 4.25 28.59
CA SER A 19 54.21 4.06 29.91
C SER A 19 53.03 3.12 29.72
N SER A 20 53.09 2.06 30.49
CA SER A 20 52.13 0.97 30.65
C SER A 20 50.74 1.49 31.05
N ALA A 21 49.72 1.18 30.28
CA ALA A 21 48.31 1.30 30.69
C ALA A 21 47.78 -0.04 31.21
N PRO A 22 47.01 -0.04 32.29
CA PRO A 22 46.43 -1.27 32.84
C PRO A 22 45.18 -1.70 32.10
N CYS A 23 45.06 -3.00 31.97
CA CYS A 23 43.93 -3.75 31.44
C CYS A 23 42.61 -3.36 32.15
N THR A 24 41.73 -2.63 31.51
CA THR A 24 40.40 -2.32 32.02
C THR A 24 39.43 -3.39 31.59
N ARG A 25 38.84 -4.06 32.58
CA ARG A 25 37.82 -5.11 32.48
C ARG A 25 36.67 -4.70 31.56
N LEU A 26 36.24 -5.64 30.71
CA LEU A 26 34.97 -5.63 30.02
C LEU A 26 33.84 -5.42 31.03
N ALA A 27 33.22 -4.26 31.00
CA ALA A 27 31.99 -3.99 31.71
C ALA A 27 30.86 -4.79 31.04
N THR A 28 30.33 -5.74 31.79
CA THR A 28 29.04 -6.39 31.50
C THR A 28 27.97 -5.33 31.26
N VAL A 29 27.41 -5.30 30.07
CA VAL A 29 26.23 -4.48 29.73
C VAL A 29 25.10 -4.97 30.63
N SER A 30 24.83 -4.20 31.66
CA SER A 30 23.67 -4.35 32.54
C SER A 30 22.43 -4.14 31.67
N ARG A 31 21.55 -5.14 31.60
CA ARG A 31 20.20 -4.98 31.06
C ARG A 31 19.53 -3.84 31.84
N SER A 32 19.31 -2.71 31.21
CA SER A 32 18.58 -1.59 31.77
C SER A 32 17.15 -2.03 32.07
N SER A 33 16.87 -2.29 33.33
CA SER A 33 15.50 -2.40 33.83
C SER A 33 14.84 -1.03 33.67
N THR A 34 13.89 -0.92 32.77
CA THR A 34 13.05 0.28 32.63
C THR A 34 12.46 0.63 34.01
N PRO A 35 12.63 1.86 34.51
CA PRO A 35 12.14 2.21 35.84
C PRO A 35 10.63 1.95 35.95
N ARG A 36 10.19 1.39 37.07
CA ARG A 36 8.79 1.14 37.44
C ARG A 36 7.89 2.37 37.18
N ASN A 37 8.42 3.56 37.41
CA ASN A 37 7.74 4.84 37.17
C ASN A 37 7.35 5.11 35.70
N GLN A 38 8.11 4.63 34.71
CA GLN A 38 7.75 4.81 33.31
C GLN A 38 6.62 3.86 32.87
N ARG A 39 6.55 2.65 33.43
CA ARG A 39 5.43 1.71 33.21
C ARG A 39 4.14 2.25 33.82
N ASP A 40 4.19 2.83 35.01
CA ASP A 40 3.02 3.43 35.66
C ASP A 40 2.56 4.73 34.97
N ALA A 41 3.48 5.51 34.39
CA ALA A 41 3.17 6.69 33.63
C ALA A 41 2.45 6.33 32.30
N ARG A 42 2.94 5.32 31.57
CA ARG A 42 2.30 4.83 30.35
C ARG A 42 0.90 4.25 30.59
N ARG A 43 0.71 3.56 31.73
CA ARG A 43 -0.59 3.02 32.16
C ARG A 43 -1.63 4.12 32.43
N ARG A 44 -1.20 5.30 32.89
CA ARG A 44 -2.10 6.46 33.12
C ARG A 44 -2.50 7.16 31.84
N LEU A 45 -1.78 6.92 30.75
CA LEU A 45 -1.96 7.57 29.46
C LEU A 45 -2.77 6.70 28.47
N ASP A 46 -3.04 5.43 28.78
CA ASP A 46 -3.85 4.55 27.94
C ASP A 46 -5.07 4.02 28.72
N PRO A 47 -6.16 4.79 28.74
CA PRO A 47 -7.39 4.40 29.45
C PRO A 47 -8.08 3.19 28.83
N THR A 48 -7.67 2.75 27.63
CA THR A 48 -8.28 1.60 26.91
C THR A 48 -7.74 0.26 27.40
N LEU A 49 -6.67 0.23 28.21
CA LEU A 49 -6.12 -1.01 28.74
C LEU A 49 -6.88 -1.51 29.97
N PRO A 50 -7.19 -2.82 30.05
CA PRO A 50 -7.80 -3.42 31.23
C PRO A 50 -6.91 -3.26 32.45
N GLU A 51 -7.54 -3.24 33.63
CA GLU A 51 -6.81 -3.17 34.91
C GLU A 51 -5.86 -4.36 35.04
N GLY A 52 -4.55 -4.08 35.19
CA GLY A 52 -3.49 -5.09 35.24
C GLY A 52 -2.75 -5.37 33.94
N ALA A 53 -3.22 -4.90 32.79
CA ALA A 53 -2.49 -5.02 31.54
C ALA A 53 -1.23 -4.13 31.54
N VAL A 54 -0.10 -4.66 31.08
CA VAL A 54 1.15 -3.93 30.92
C VAL A 54 1.22 -3.49 29.44
N PRO A 55 1.28 -2.17 29.16
CA PRO A 55 1.46 -1.70 27.78
C PRO A 55 2.70 -2.30 27.15
N SER A 56 2.64 -2.56 25.85
CA SER A 56 3.80 -3.03 25.10
C SER A 56 4.97 -2.03 25.25
N GLU A 57 6.19 -2.53 25.42
CA GLU A 57 7.38 -1.68 25.56
C GLU A 57 7.67 -0.86 24.31
N THR A 58 7.07 -1.24 23.17
CA THR A 58 7.31 -0.65 21.85
C THR A 58 6.32 0.45 21.47
N GLY A 59 5.25 0.68 22.24
CA GLY A 59 4.15 1.57 21.85
C GLY A 59 3.18 0.98 20.82
N LEU A 60 3.55 -0.13 20.16
CA LEU A 60 2.69 -0.83 19.20
C LEU A 60 1.68 -1.74 19.90
N LEU A 61 0.59 -2.09 19.21
CA LEU A 61 -0.46 -2.95 19.75
C LEU A 61 -0.06 -4.44 19.70
N GLY A 62 -0.17 -5.10 20.86
CA GLY A 62 -0.05 -6.54 20.99
C GLY A 62 -1.43 -7.24 21.03
N PRO A 63 -1.46 -8.59 21.11
CA PRO A 63 -2.71 -9.36 21.09
C PRO A 63 -3.70 -9.01 22.19
N LEU A 64 -3.20 -8.78 23.41
CA LEU A 64 -4.04 -8.43 24.56
C LEU A 64 -4.64 -7.04 24.40
N GLU A 65 -3.87 -6.10 23.86
CA GLU A 65 -4.28 -4.72 23.65
C GLU A 65 -5.32 -4.60 22.54
N VAL A 66 -5.10 -5.26 21.42
CA VAL A 66 -6.10 -5.33 20.32
C VAL A 66 -7.43 -5.87 20.82
N LYS A 67 -7.40 -6.95 21.61
CA LYS A 67 -8.63 -7.52 22.18
C LYS A 67 -9.29 -6.57 23.18
N ALA A 68 -8.51 -5.96 24.08
CA ALA A 68 -9.03 -5.06 25.10
C ALA A 68 -9.68 -3.81 24.50
N ILE A 69 -9.03 -3.19 23.52
CA ILE A 69 -9.59 -2.01 22.82
C ILE A 69 -10.87 -2.40 22.08
N SER A 70 -10.89 -3.55 21.39
CA SER A 70 -12.10 -4.04 20.71
C SER A 70 -13.26 -4.26 21.67
N GLU A 71 -13.00 -4.86 22.86
CA GLU A 71 -14.01 -5.08 23.88
C GLU A 71 -14.51 -3.75 24.47
N ALA A 72 -13.61 -2.81 24.76
CA ALA A 72 -13.95 -1.49 25.30
C ALA A 72 -14.82 -0.67 24.33
N LEU A 73 -14.56 -0.77 23.03
CA LEU A 73 -15.34 -0.11 21.98
C LEU A 73 -16.62 -0.89 21.61
N GLY A 74 -16.85 -2.06 22.20
CA GLY A 74 -17.99 -2.92 21.85
C GLY A 74 -17.92 -3.46 20.42
N ILE A 75 -16.73 -3.46 19.81
CA ILE A 75 -16.52 -3.87 18.41
C ILE A 75 -16.63 -5.40 18.34
N ARG A 76 -17.58 -5.85 17.53
CA ARG A 76 -17.66 -7.24 17.10
C ARG A 76 -17.18 -7.31 15.65
N PRO A 77 -15.95 -7.81 15.39
CA PRO A 77 -15.46 -7.90 14.03
C PRO A 77 -16.46 -8.57 13.11
N THR A 78 -16.84 -7.88 12.04
CA THR A 78 -17.85 -8.36 11.12
C THR A 78 -17.22 -8.86 9.83
N LYS A 79 -17.74 -9.95 9.26
CA LYS A 79 -17.31 -10.43 7.95
C LYS A 79 -17.67 -9.44 6.84
N VAL A 80 -18.71 -8.64 7.05
CA VAL A 80 -19.21 -7.65 6.09
C VAL A 80 -18.15 -6.54 5.87
N LEU A 81 -17.55 -6.06 6.95
CA LEU A 81 -16.48 -5.05 6.88
C LEU A 81 -15.09 -5.67 6.69
N GLY A 82 -14.99 -7.01 6.61
CA GLY A 82 -13.70 -7.69 6.40
C GLY A 82 -12.67 -7.45 7.52
N GLN A 83 -13.13 -7.12 8.72
CA GLN A 83 -12.26 -6.70 9.84
C GLN A 83 -11.40 -7.85 10.37
N ASN A 84 -10.10 -7.73 10.16
CA ASN A 84 -9.06 -8.59 10.73
C ASN A 84 -7.91 -7.68 11.19
N PHE A 85 -7.82 -7.46 12.49
CA PHE A 85 -6.85 -6.54 13.08
C PHE A 85 -5.50 -7.23 13.27
N VAL A 86 -4.44 -6.61 12.78
CA VAL A 86 -3.07 -7.10 13.01
C VAL A 86 -2.66 -6.77 14.43
N HIS A 87 -2.08 -7.75 15.14
CA HIS A 87 -1.61 -7.58 16.51
C HIS A 87 -0.13 -7.96 16.72
N ASP A 88 0.60 -8.14 15.63
CA ASP A 88 2.03 -8.50 15.66
C ASP A 88 2.89 -7.31 15.22
N ALA A 89 3.68 -6.80 16.15
CA ALA A 89 4.57 -5.66 15.91
C ALA A 89 5.63 -5.94 14.82
N GLY A 90 6.10 -7.18 14.72
CA GLY A 90 7.03 -7.60 13.65
C GLY A 90 6.41 -7.50 12.28
N THR A 91 5.15 -7.90 12.16
CA THR A 91 4.40 -7.85 10.90
C THR A 91 4.13 -6.41 10.45
N VAL A 92 3.67 -5.52 11.33
CA VAL A 92 3.41 -4.13 10.92
C VAL A 92 4.70 -3.41 10.50
N ARG A 93 5.82 -3.63 11.22
CA ARG A 93 7.13 -3.10 10.80
C ARG A 93 7.60 -3.68 9.47
N LYS A 94 7.32 -4.96 9.20
CA LYS A 94 7.62 -5.59 7.90
C LYS A 94 6.83 -4.92 6.76
N ILE A 95 5.57 -4.56 6.99
CA ILE A 95 4.73 -3.84 6.01
C ILE A 95 5.33 -2.45 5.73
N VAL A 96 5.65 -1.70 6.78
CA VAL A 96 6.27 -0.37 6.69
C VAL A 96 7.59 -0.43 5.93
N ALA A 97 8.47 -1.39 6.26
CA ALA A 97 9.75 -1.61 5.58
C ALA A 97 9.58 -2.00 4.10
N ALA A 98 8.58 -2.84 3.76
CA ALA A 98 8.27 -3.19 2.38
C ALA A 98 7.86 -1.96 1.54
N GLY A 99 7.26 -0.94 2.18
CA GLY A 99 6.93 0.35 1.56
C GLY A 99 8.13 1.30 1.45
N GLY A 100 9.27 0.98 2.07
CA GLY A 100 10.40 1.90 2.18
C GLY A 100 9.97 3.22 2.82
N VAL A 101 9.13 3.14 3.87
CA VAL A 101 8.64 4.35 4.54
C VAL A 101 9.73 4.91 5.45
N GLU A 102 9.99 6.21 5.32
CA GLU A 102 11.02 6.95 6.04
C GLU A 102 10.42 8.15 6.78
N GLU A 103 11.23 8.78 7.63
CA GLU A 103 10.84 10.00 8.34
C GLU A 103 10.47 11.11 7.36
N GLY A 104 9.31 11.76 7.60
CA GLY A 104 8.81 12.85 6.76
C GLY A 104 7.99 12.40 5.54
N ASP A 105 7.87 11.10 5.27
CA ASP A 105 6.99 10.61 4.20
C ASP A 105 5.52 10.96 4.45
N GLU A 106 4.83 11.35 3.38
CA GLU A 106 3.39 11.57 3.36
C GLU A 106 2.69 10.25 2.97
N VAL A 107 2.05 9.63 3.95
CA VAL A 107 1.42 8.31 3.78
C VAL A 107 -0.09 8.44 3.86
N VAL A 108 -0.80 7.78 2.95
CA VAL A 108 -2.22 7.48 3.11
C VAL A 108 -2.40 6.04 3.54
N GLU A 109 -3.21 5.84 4.58
CA GLU A 109 -3.62 4.52 5.09
C GLU A 109 -5.11 4.32 4.89
N VAL A 110 -5.52 3.16 4.37
CA VAL A 110 -6.94 2.80 4.23
C VAL A 110 -7.29 1.69 5.20
N GLY A 111 -8.34 1.89 5.99
CA GLY A 111 -8.80 0.94 6.99
C GLY A 111 -7.81 0.76 8.14
N PRO A 112 -7.42 1.83 8.86
CA PRO A 112 -6.48 1.75 9.97
C PRO A 112 -6.98 0.86 11.11
N GLY A 113 -8.30 0.68 11.23
CA GLY A 113 -8.94 -0.12 12.26
C GLY A 113 -8.56 0.34 13.67
N LEU A 114 -7.93 -0.53 14.45
CA LEU A 114 -7.46 -0.19 15.80
C LEU A 114 -6.13 0.57 15.83
N GLY A 115 -5.49 0.80 14.66
CA GLY A 115 -4.29 1.63 14.53
C GLY A 115 -2.97 0.86 14.57
N SER A 116 -2.96 -0.46 14.48
CA SER A 116 -1.71 -1.24 14.57
C SER A 116 -0.66 -0.82 13.52
N LEU A 117 -1.08 -0.64 12.26
CA LEU A 117 -0.20 -0.20 11.18
C LEU A 117 0.06 1.31 11.27
N THR A 118 -0.95 2.11 11.63
CA THR A 118 -0.82 3.56 11.88
C THR A 118 0.31 3.87 12.87
N LEU A 119 0.33 3.16 14.00
CA LEU A 119 1.36 3.35 15.03
C LEU A 119 2.77 3.01 14.52
N ALA A 120 2.91 1.99 13.67
CA ALA A 120 4.20 1.64 13.07
C ALA A 120 4.66 2.67 12.02
N LEU A 121 3.73 3.27 11.27
CA LEU A 121 4.02 4.37 10.35
C LEU A 121 4.49 5.62 11.10
N LEU A 122 3.81 5.96 12.21
CA LEU A 122 4.20 7.07 13.06
C LEU A 122 5.51 6.83 13.81
N GLU A 123 5.82 5.56 14.16
CA GLU A 123 7.09 5.16 14.81
C GLU A 123 8.31 5.52 13.95
N VAL A 124 8.22 5.36 12.63
CA VAL A 124 9.30 5.72 11.70
C VAL A 124 9.34 7.20 11.32
N GLY A 125 8.39 8.00 11.81
CA GLY A 125 8.38 9.44 11.58
C GLY A 125 7.53 9.91 10.39
N ALA A 126 6.77 9.04 9.77
CA ALA A 126 5.85 9.42 8.68
C ALA A 126 4.72 10.32 9.17
N ARG A 127 4.16 11.12 8.26
CA ARG A 127 2.87 11.78 8.43
C ARG A 127 1.78 10.91 7.81
N VAL A 128 0.75 10.60 8.57
CA VAL A 128 -0.27 9.61 8.19
C VAL A 128 -1.65 10.27 8.13
N ARG A 129 -2.25 10.26 6.95
CA ARG A 129 -3.69 10.50 6.78
C ARG A 129 -4.38 9.16 6.55
N ALA A 130 -5.42 8.93 7.32
CA ALA A 130 -6.16 7.66 7.27
C ALA A 130 -7.61 7.88 6.86
N VAL A 131 -8.18 6.91 6.17
CA VAL A 131 -9.61 6.83 5.87
C VAL A 131 -10.18 5.56 6.47
N GLU A 132 -11.21 5.71 7.31
CA GLU A 132 -11.88 4.59 8.00
C GLU A 132 -13.39 4.67 7.76
N ILE A 133 -13.97 3.58 7.33
CA ILE A 133 -15.40 3.51 7.03
C ILE A 133 -16.25 3.29 8.29
N ASP A 134 -15.66 2.71 9.34
CA ASP A 134 -16.36 2.38 10.61
C ASP A 134 -16.26 3.58 11.57
N PRO A 135 -17.38 4.32 11.82
CA PRO A 135 -17.32 5.53 12.64
C PRO A 135 -16.85 5.31 14.08
N PRO A 136 -17.19 4.23 14.80
CA PRO A 136 -16.62 3.92 16.11
C PRO A 136 -15.11 3.78 16.10
N LEU A 137 -14.52 3.14 15.07
CA LEU A 137 -13.07 3.00 14.94
C LEU A 137 -12.42 4.34 14.62
N ALA A 138 -12.96 5.08 13.65
CA ALA A 138 -12.44 6.40 13.28
C ALA A 138 -12.45 7.38 14.46
N ALA A 139 -13.51 7.37 15.28
CA ALA A 139 -13.63 8.23 16.44
C ALA A 139 -12.64 7.89 17.58
N ALA A 140 -12.35 6.59 17.78
CA ALA A 140 -11.47 6.14 18.86
C ALA A 140 -9.97 6.23 18.53
N LEU A 141 -9.64 6.16 17.24
CA LEU A 141 -8.25 6.05 16.79
C LEU A 141 -7.34 7.24 17.17
N PRO A 142 -7.78 8.53 17.12
CA PRO A 142 -6.95 9.64 17.56
C PRO A 142 -6.55 9.57 19.03
N GLU A 143 -7.41 9.04 19.91
CA GLU A 143 -7.11 8.84 21.31
C GLU A 143 -6.07 7.73 21.51
N THR A 144 -6.24 6.59 20.83
CA THR A 144 -5.26 5.50 20.79
C THR A 144 -3.88 5.99 20.34
N VAL A 145 -3.84 6.76 19.26
CA VAL A 145 -2.58 7.31 18.72
C VAL A 145 -1.94 8.28 19.71
N ARG A 146 -2.71 9.20 20.30
CA ARG A 146 -2.19 10.17 21.27
C ARG A 146 -1.65 9.49 22.53
N ALA A 147 -2.37 8.50 23.05
CA ALA A 147 -1.96 7.76 24.24
C ALA A 147 -0.63 6.99 24.03
N ARG A 148 -0.35 6.55 22.80
CA ARG A 148 0.79 5.69 22.50
C ARG A 148 1.98 6.40 21.88
N MET A 149 1.74 7.45 21.11
CA MET A 149 2.76 8.16 20.32
C MET A 149 3.07 9.56 20.85
N GLY A 150 2.28 10.07 21.81
CA GLY A 150 2.51 11.39 22.40
C GLY A 150 2.47 12.50 21.33
N GLU A 151 3.53 13.30 21.23
CA GLU A 151 3.65 14.40 20.25
C GLU A 151 3.60 13.93 18.79
N ALA A 152 3.98 12.68 18.52
CA ALA A 152 3.88 12.12 17.19
C ALA A 152 2.42 12.03 16.68
N ALA A 153 1.44 12.12 17.58
CA ALA A 153 0.02 12.19 17.22
C ALA A 153 -0.35 13.40 16.35
N ASP A 154 0.44 14.47 16.38
CA ASP A 154 0.22 15.66 15.54
C ASP A 154 0.50 15.38 14.05
N ARG A 155 1.15 14.23 13.74
CA ARG A 155 1.38 13.74 12.38
C ARG A 155 0.30 12.77 11.89
N PHE A 156 -0.79 12.63 12.63
CA PHE A 156 -1.90 11.73 12.32
C PHE A 156 -3.20 12.48 12.12
N HIS A 157 -3.92 12.12 11.06
CA HIS A 157 -5.29 12.58 10.80
C HIS A 157 -6.13 11.44 10.25
N VAL A 158 -7.41 11.37 10.63
CA VAL A 158 -8.35 10.35 10.14
C VAL A 158 -9.67 10.99 9.75
N VAL A 159 -10.22 10.54 8.62
CA VAL A 159 -11.58 10.89 8.16
C VAL A 159 -12.47 9.65 8.14
N THR A 160 -13.76 9.84 8.41
CA THR A 160 -14.76 8.77 8.31
C THR A 160 -15.39 8.83 6.94
N MET A 161 -15.00 7.93 6.04
CA MET A 161 -15.46 7.88 4.66
C MET A 161 -15.26 6.50 4.06
N ASP A 162 -16.01 6.16 3.00
CA ASP A 162 -15.70 5.02 2.14
C ASP A 162 -14.51 5.38 1.24
N ALA A 163 -13.44 4.58 1.29
CA ALA A 163 -12.25 4.80 0.49
C ALA A 163 -12.48 4.70 -1.02
N THR A 164 -13.60 4.11 -1.47
CA THR A 164 -14.00 4.10 -2.88
C THR A 164 -14.60 5.42 -3.35
N GLU A 165 -14.95 6.33 -2.42
CA GLU A 165 -15.53 7.65 -2.69
C GLU A 165 -14.49 8.77 -2.58
N ILE A 166 -13.28 8.48 -2.10
CA ILE A 166 -12.18 9.45 -2.04
C ILE A 166 -11.85 9.93 -3.45
N SER A 167 -11.80 11.24 -3.61
CA SER A 167 -11.56 11.93 -4.89
C SER A 167 -10.24 12.72 -4.91
N GLY A 168 -9.67 13.03 -3.76
CA GLY A 168 -8.41 13.78 -3.65
C GLY A 168 -8.03 14.19 -2.23
N VAL A 169 -7.05 15.06 -2.14
CA VAL A 169 -6.49 15.54 -0.84
C VAL A 169 -7.48 16.35 -0.03
N ASP A 170 -8.41 17.03 -0.69
CA ASP A 170 -9.39 17.91 -0.06
C ASP A 170 -10.37 17.14 0.84
N ASP A 171 -10.61 15.88 0.53
CA ASP A 171 -11.49 14.99 1.33
C ASP A 171 -10.96 14.75 2.75
N PHE A 172 -9.67 14.97 2.99
CA PHE A 172 -9.09 14.86 4.33
C PHE A 172 -9.25 16.10 5.19
N GLY A 173 -9.56 17.27 4.62
CA GLY A 173 -9.78 18.51 5.37
C GLY A 173 -8.54 19.02 6.12
N VAL A 174 -7.35 18.60 5.73
CA VAL A 174 -6.05 19.04 6.30
C VAL A 174 -5.15 19.58 5.20
N ASP A 175 -4.50 20.71 5.48
CA ASP A 175 -3.54 21.33 4.56
C ASP A 175 -2.15 20.67 4.69
N TRP A 176 -2.06 19.43 4.21
CA TRP A 176 -0.83 18.65 4.17
C TRP A 176 -0.44 18.36 2.70
N PRO A 177 0.85 18.17 2.40
CA PRO A 177 1.29 17.75 1.08
C PRO A 177 0.58 16.46 0.62
N ALA A 178 0.37 16.30 -0.68
CA ALA A 178 -0.27 15.12 -1.23
C ALA A 178 0.51 13.82 -0.85
N PRO A 179 -0.19 12.69 -0.58
CA PRO A 179 0.46 11.46 -0.17
C PRO A 179 1.34 10.91 -1.29
N THR A 180 2.53 10.48 -0.93
CA THR A 180 3.49 9.84 -1.84
C THR A 180 3.49 8.31 -1.74
N LYS A 181 2.90 7.78 -0.66
CA LYS A 181 2.81 6.33 -0.41
C LYS A 181 1.42 5.94 0.06
N LEU A 182 0.94 4.78 -0.41
CA LEU A 182 -0.24 4.10 0.10
C LEU A 182 0.20 2.84 0.83
N ILE A 183 -0.01 2.79 2.14
CA ILE A 183 0.35 1.63 2.97
C ILE A 183 -0.91 1.20 3.73
N ALA A 184 -1.42 -0.02 3.47
CA ALA A 184 -2.70 -0.41 4.04
C ALA A 184 -2.84 -1.92 4.26
N ASN A 185 -3.63 -2.30 5.27
CA ASN A 185 -4.20 -3.62 5.41
C ASN A 185 -5.65 -3.57 4.88
N LEU A 186 -5.83 -3.83 3.60
CA LEU A 186 -7.13 -3.65 2.95
C LEU A 186 -8.16 -4.72 3.32
N PRO A 187 -9.43 -4.32 3.53
CA PRO A 187 -10.53 -5.27 3.65
C PRO A 187 -10.63 -6.17 2.41
N TYR A 188 -10.73 -7.47 2.62
CA TYR A 188 -10.57 -8.45 1.55
C TYR A 188 -11.59 -8.35 0.42
N ASN A 189 -12.82 -7.94 0.71
CA ASN A 189 -13.92 -7.86 -0.24
C ASN A 189 -13.87 -6.65 -1.18
N VAL A 190 -13.17 -5.57 -0.80
CA VAL A 190 -13.09 -4.31 -1.53
C VAL A 190 -11.68 -3.88 -1.90
N ALA A 191 -10.68 -4.75 -1.67
CA ALA A 191 -9.26 -4.42 -1.85
C ALA A 191 -8.92 -3.89 -3.25
N VAL A 192 -9.43 -4.51 -4.31
CA VAL A 192 -9.13 -4.09 -5.69
C VAL A 192 -9.80 -2.77 -6.06
N PRO A 193 -11.12 -2.57 -5.85
CA PRO A 193 -11.76 -1.27 -6.07
C PRO A 193 -11.08 -0.13 -5.30
N VAL A 194 -10.80 -0.33 -4.01
CA VAL A 194 -10.12 0.67 -3.17
C VAL A 194 -8.74 1.00 -3.71
N LEU A 195 -7.92 -0.01 -4.01
CA LEU A 195 -6.58 0.20 -4.57
C LEU A 195 -6.62 1.03 -5.85
N LEU A 196 -7.52 0.69 -6.78
CA LEU A 196 -7.63 1.40 -8.06
C LEU A 196 -8.13 2.83 -7.88
N ASN A 197 -9.11 3.05 -6.98
CA ASN A 197 -9.59 4.39 -6.67
C ASN A 197 -8.50 5.27 -6.05
N MET A 198 -7.74 4.75 -5.08
CA MET A 198 -6.65 5.49 -4.46
C MET A 198 -5.54 5.85 -5.46
N LEU A 199 -5.23 4.97 -6.41
CA LEU A 199 -4.25 5.23 -7.47
C LEU A 199 -4.74 6.30 -8.47
N GLU A 200 -6.05 6.38 -8.69
CA GLU A 200 -6.69 7.41 -9.52
C GLU A 200 -6.76 8.75 -8.79
N ALA A 201 -7.25 8.76 -7.56
CA ALA A 201 -7.44 9.96 -6.75
C ALA A 201 -6.10 10.65 -6.38
N PHE A 202 -5.01 9.87 -6.26
CA PHE A 202 -3.70 10.39 -5.86
C PHE A 202 -2.60 10.07 -6.89
N PRO A 203 -2.47 10.87 -7.96
CA PRO A 203 -1.37 10.72 -8.92
C PRO A 203 0.02 10.86 -8.28
N SER A 204 0.12 11.50 -7.12
CA SER A 204 1.35 11.69 -6.34
C SER A 204 1.89 10.42 -5.70
N ILE A 205 1.07 9.38 -5.51
CA ILE A 205 1.51 8.11 -4.94
C ILE A 205 2.51 7.43 -5.86
N GLN A 206 3.72 7.22 -5.36
CA GLN A 206 4.82 6.54 -6.06
C GLN A 206 4.94 5.07 -5.67
N VAL A 207 4.66 4.76 -4.41
CA VAL A 207 4.76 3.40 -3.87
C VAL A 207 3.48 3.02 -3.16
N VAL A 208 3.00 1.83 -3.48
CA VAL A 208 1.90 1.19 -2.76
C VAL A 208 2.40 -0.10 -2.13
N VAL A 209 2.09 -0.32 -0.85
CA VAL A 209 2.16 -1.64 -0.22
C VAL A 209 0.83 -1.93 0.45
N VAL A 210 0.14 -2.92 -0.08
CA VAL A 210 -1.14 -3.37 0.49
C VAL A 210 -1.06 -4.82 0.90
N MET A 211 -1.62 -5.11 2.06
CA MET A 211 -1.87 -6.46 2.52
C MET A 211 -3.27 -6.88 2.12
N VAL A 212 -3.37 -7.98 1.39
CA VAL A 212 -4.61 -8.55 0.86
C VAL A 212 -4.63 -10.06 1.02
N GLN A 213 -5.75 -10.72 0.72
CA GLN A 213 -5.76 -12.19 0.62
C GLN A 213 -4.70 -12.69 -0.39
N ALA A 214 -4.07 -13.81 -0.09
CA ALA A 214 -3.01 -14.36 -0.94
C ALA A 214 -3.49 -14.58 -2.40
N GLU A 215 -4.73 -15.03 -2.61
CA GLU A 215 -5.32 -15.17 -3.95
C GLU A 215 -5.46 -13.83 -4.68
N VAL A 216 -5.83 -12.76 -3.97
CA VAL A 216 -5.94 -11.41 -4.55
C VAL A 216 -4.55 -10.88 -4.91
N ALA A 217 -3.56 -11.12 -4.04
CA ALA A 217 -2.17 -10.77 -4.32
C ALA A 217 -1.64 -11.48 -5.57
N ASP A 218 -1.91 -12.78 -5.69
CA ASP A 218 -1.52 -13.58 -6.85
C ASP A 218 -2.19 -13.09 -8.15
N ARG A 219 -3.42 -12.59 -8.07
CA ARG A 219 -4.10 -11.98 -9.22
C ARG A 219 -3.53 -10.62 -9.57
N LEU A 220 -3.28 -9.76 -8.60
CA LEU A 220 -2.71 -8.42 -8.84
C LEU A 220 -1.31 -8.50 -9.48
N ALA A 221 -0.46 -9.41 -8.99
CA ALA A 221 0.91 -9.59 -9.46
C ALA A 221 1.05 -10.55 -10.65
N ALA A 222 -0.06 -11.06 -11.19
CA ALA A 222 -0.04 -12.01 -12.29
C ALA A 222 0.35 -11.37 -13.62
N GLY A 223 1.19 -12.05 -14.41
CA GLY A 223 1.53 -11.70 -15.78
C GLY A 223 0.67 -12.39 -16.84
N PRO A 224 0.71 -11.90 -18.09
CA PRO A 224 -0.01 -12.49 -19.22
C PRO A 224 0.24 -13.99 -19.38
N GLY A 225 -0.80 -14.74 -19.77
CA GLY A 225 -0.74 -16.17 -19.97
C GLY A 225 -0.82 -17.03 -18.70
N SER A 226 -0.74 -16.42 -17.51
CA SER A 226 -0.92 -17.16 -16.27
C SER A 226 -2.42 -17.39 -15.97
N ARG A 227 -2.69 -18.46 -15.19
CA ARG A 227 -4.07 -18.82 -14.83
C ARG A 227 -4.78 -17.75 -13.97
N THR A 228 -4.04 -17.01 -13.19
CA THR A 228 -4.53 -15.97 -12.27
C THR A 228 -4.62 -14.59 -12.91
N TYR A 229 -4.01 -14.40 -14.10
CA TYR A 229 -4.06 -13.13 -14.82
C TYR A 229 -5.49 -12.74 -15.19
N GLY A 230 -5.85 -11.49 -14.96
CA GLY A 230 -7.21 -11.01 -15.18
C GLY A 230 -7.35 -9.50 -15.07
N VAL A 231 -8.58 -9.02 -14.98
CA VAL A 231 -8.88 -7.59 -14.85
C VAL A 231 -8.06 -6.88 -13.78
N PRO A 232 -7.93 -7.40 -12.54
CA PRO A 232 -7.12 -6.75 -11.52
C PRO A 232 -5.65 -6.59 -11.91
N SER A 233 -5.09 -7.60 -12.60
CA SER A 233 -3.69 -7.58 -13.06
C SER A 233 -3.48 -6.45 -14.09
N VAL A 234 -4.34 -6.38 -15.10
CA VAL A 234 -4.25 -5.36 -16.17
C VAL A 234 -4.44 -3.96 -15.60
N LYS A 235 -5.51 -3.74 -14.82
CA LYS A 235 -5.84 -2.42 -14.27
C LYS A 235 -4.77 -1.91 -13.31
N ALA A 236 -4.21 -2.77 -12.46
CA ALA A 236 -3.11 -2.38 -11.58
C ALA A 236 -1.82 -2.07 -12.38
N SER A 237 -1.52 -2.89 -13.41
CA SER A 237 -0.36 -2.68 -14.29
C SER A 237 -0.44 -1.40 -15.14
N TRP A 238 -1.62 -0.81 -15.30
CA TRP A 238 -1.77 0.51 -15.91
C TRP A 238 -0.95 1.57 -15.16
N TYR A 239 -0.97 1.50 -13.82
CA TYR A 239 -0.32 2.50 -12.97
C TYR A 239 1.16 2.22 -12.73
N GLY A 240 1.60 0.96 -12.77
CA GLY A 240 2.97 0.63 -12.39
C GLY A 240 3.33 -0.84 -12.51
N SER A 241 4.53 -1.16 -12.07
CA SER A 241 4.97 -2.54 -11.88
C SER A 241 4.37 -3.10 -10.59
N VAL A 242 3.82 -4.31 -10.66
CA VAL A 242 3.15 -4.97 -9.52
C VAL A 242 3.86 -6.26 -9.21
N GLU A 243 4.24 -6.43 -7.94
CA GLU A 243 4.93 -7.62 -7.47
C GLU A 243 4.39 -8.10 -6.12
N ARG A 244 4.59 -9.38 -5.85
CA ARG A 244 4.32 -9.96 -4.54
C ARG A 244 5.50 -9.71 -3.61
N ALA A 245 5.26 -8.96 -2.52
CA ALA A 245 6.32 -8.52 -1.59
C ALA A 245 6.45 -9.39 -0.33
N GLY A 246 5.70 -10.48 -0.23
CA GLY A 246 5.82 -11.43 0.89
C GLY A 246 4.51 -12.09 1.28
N THR A 247 4.61 -13.05 2.20
CA THR A 247 3.46 -13.77 2.77
C THR A 247 3.30 -13.42 4.24
N ILE A 248 2.06 -13.32 4.69
CA ILE A 248 1.68 -13.05 6.08
C ILE A 248 0.76 -14.17 6.55
N GLY A 249 1.20 -14.87 7.59
CA GLY A 249 0.42 -15.96 8.18
C GLY A 249 -0.79 -15.47 8.97
N ARG A 250 -1.76 -16.33 9.15
CA ARG A 250 -3.05 -16.01 9.79
C ARG A 250 -2.94 -15.69 11.29
N SER A 251 -1.92 -16.23 11.96
CA SER A 251 -1.76 -16.11 13.42
C SER A 251 -1.48 -14.70 13.93
N VAL A 252 -1.17 -13.76 13.03
CA VAL A 252 -0.88 -12.35 13.39
C VAL A 252 -2.14 -11.48 13.45
N PHE A 253 -3.32 -12.06 13.18
CA PHE A 253 -4.60 -11.36 13.13
C PHE A 253 -5.56 -11.79 14.24
N TRP A 254 -6.37 -10.84 14.65
CA TRP A 254 -7.56 -11.08 15.45
C TRP A 254 -8.79 -10.39 14.83
N PRO A 255 -9.90 -11.13 14.59
CA PRO A 255 -9.99 -12.61 14.59
C PRO A 255 -9.05 -13.24 13.57
N VAL A 256 -8.75 -14.52 13.73
CA VAL A 256 -7.92 -15.27 12.77
C VAL A 256 -8.69 -15.45 11.46
N PRO A 257 -8.18 -14.99 10.31
CA PRO A 257 -8.85 -15.16 9.02
C PRO A 257 -8.83 -16.61 8.53
N GLY A 258 -9.75 -16.96 7.63
CA GLY A 258 -9.84 -18.29 7.04
C GLY A 258 -8.71 -18.60 6.02
N VAL A 259 -8.05 -17.58 5.49
CA VAL A 259 -7.05 -17.69 4.43
C VAL A 259 -5.79 -16.89 4.79
N ASP A 260 -4.66 -17.24 4.20
CA ASP A 260 -3.41 -16.49 4.34
C ASP A 260 -3.47 -15.15 3.58
N SER A 261 -2.69 -14.20 4.04
CA SER A 261 -2.52 -12.89 3.42
C SER A 261 -1.17 -12.79 2.72
N ALA A 262 -1.06 -11.83 1.82
CA ALA A 262 0.20 -11.49 1.19
C ALA A 262 0.32 -9.98 1.00
N LEU A 263 1.55 -9.51 0.93
CA LEU A 263 1.87 -8.15 0.56
C LEU A 263 2.00 -8.03 -0.95
N VAL A 264 1.38 -7.01 -1.50
CA VAL A 264 1.57 -6.57 -2.88
C VAL A 264 2.25 -5.22 -2.85
N ARG A 265 3.31 -5.09 -3.61
CA ARG A 265 3.96 -3.81 -3.87
C ARG A 265 3.67 -3.38 -5.31
N LEU A 266 3.24 -2.13 -5.47
CA LEU A 266 3.16 -1.46 -6.75
C LEU A 266 4.12 -0.27 -6.72
N THR A 267 4.98 -0.18 -7.74
CA THR A 267 5.83 0.99 -7.98
C THR A 267 5.29 1.70 -9.22
N ARG A 268 4.87 2.95 -9.05
CA ARG A 268 4.26 3.73 -10.13
C ARG A 268 5.26 3.99 -11.25
N LEU A 269 4.78 4.03 -12.48
CA LEU A 269 5.56 4.44 -13.64
C LEU A 269 5.96 5.91 -13.51
N GLU A 270 7.19 6.24 -13.88
CA GLU A 270 7.66 7.64 -13.97
C GLU A 270 6.87 8.42 -15.02
N THR A 271 6.56 7.78 -16.15
CA THR A 271 5.75 8.35 -17.22
C THR A 271 4.43 7.59 -17.30
N PRO A 272 3.28 8.25 -17.11
CA PRO A 272 1.96 7.64 -17.30
C PRO A 272 1.78 7.07 -18.71
N ARG A 273 1.03 5.97 -18.83
CA ARG A 273 0.74 5.34 -20.13
C ARG A 273 -0.16 6.18 -21.04
N GLY A 274 -0.88 7.15 -20.47
CA GLY A 274 -1.77 8.05 -21.16
C GLY A 274 -2.63 8.85 -20.18
N ASP A 275 -3.60 9.55 -20.71
CA ASP A 275 -4.57 10.35 -19.97
C ASP A 275 -5.77 9.50 -19.49
N ASP A 276 -6.72 10.16 -18.82
CA ASP A 276 -7.92 9.52 -18.29
C ASP A 276 -8.86 8.95 -19.33
N GLU A 277 -8.89 9.52 -20.53
CA GLU A 277 -9.70 9.00 -21.61
C GLU A 277 -9.16 7.64 -22.06
N LEU A 278 -7.85 7.56 -22.29
CA LEU A 278 -7.19 6.31 -22.66
C LEU A 278 -7.28 5.27 -21.53
N ARG A 279 -7.14 5.68 -20.28
CA ARG A 279 -7.33 4.79 -19.14
C ARG A 279 -8.73 4.17 -19.13
N ARG A 280 -9.78 4.98 -19.27
CA ARG A 280 -11.17 4.50 -19.29
C ARG A 280 -11.42 3.56 -20.45
N ALA A 281 -10.98 3.90 -21.66
CA ALA A 281 -11.12 3.04 -22.82
C ALA A 281 -10.39 1.70 -22.65
N THR A 282 -9.15 1.74 -22.12
CA THR A 282 -8.37 0.53 -21.83
C THR A 282 -9.04 -0.35 -20.78
N PHE A 283 -9.56 0.24 -19.70
CA PHE A 283 -10.24 -0.50 -18.63
C PHE A 283 -11.55 -1.12 -19.12
N GLU A 284 -12.33 -0.38 -19.90
CA GLU A 284 -13.57 -0.86 -20.50
C GLU A 284 -13.32 -2.08 -21.40
N VAL A 285 -12.40 -1.96 -22.35
CA VAL A 285 -12.13 -3.08 -23.26
C VAL A 285 -11.50 -4.27 -22.53
N THR A 286 -10.76 -4.04 -21.46
CA THR A 286 -10.25 -5.09 -20.56
C THR A 286 -11.40 -5.85 -19.90
N ASP A 287 -12.37 -5.14 -19.33
CA ASP A 287 -13.54 -5.76 -18.68
C ASP A 287 -14.32 -6.63 -19.67
N VAL A 288 -14.54 -6.13 -20.89
CA VAL A 288 -15.24 -6.87 -21.96
C VAL A 288 -14.45 -8.12 -22.38
N ALA A 289 -13.13 -8.00 -22.59
CA ALA A 289 -12.27 -9.10 -22.99
C ALA A 289 -12.25 -10.24 -21.95
N PHE A 290 -12.22 -9.89 -20.66
CA PHE A 290 -12.24 -10.88 -19.57
C PHE A 290 -13.64 -11.36 -19.20
N GLY A 291 -14.70 -10.63 -19.56
CA GLY A 291 -16.08 -11.07 -19.38
C GLY A 291 -16.40 -12.39 -20.10
N GLN A 292 -15.64 -12.69 -21.16
CA GLN A 292 -15.74 -13.95 -21.90
C GLN A 292 -14.36 -14.65 -22.01
N ARG A 293 -13.66 -14.83 -20.89
CA ARG A 293 -12.28 -15.31 -20.80
C ARG A 293 -11.92 -16.50 -21.69
N ARG A 294 -12.85 -17.43 -21.92
CA ARG A 294 -12.62 -18.65 -22.72
C ARG A 294 -12.77 -18.44 -24.23
N LYS A 295 -13.27 -17.29 -24.69
CA LYS A 295 -13.45 -16.95 -26.09
C LYS A 295 -12.23 -16.26 -26.68
N THR A 296 -12.10 -16.31 -28.00
CA THR A 296 -11.17 -15.44 -28.72
C THR A 296 -11.59 -13.98 -28.58
N LEU A 297 -10.65 -13.04 -28.73
CA LEU A 297 -10.93 -11.61 -28.61
C LEU A 297 -12.01 -11.15 -29.59
N ARG A 298 -11.95 -11.59 -30.85
CA ARG A 298 -13.01 -11.34 -31.85
C ARG A 298 -14.40 -11.70 -31.32
N ALA A 299 -14.52 -12.88 -30.70
CA ALA A 299 -15.79 -13.35 -30.16
C ALA A 299 -16.18 -12.65 -28.84
N ALA A 300 -15.21 -12.30 -28.01
CA ALA A 300 -15.45 -11.62 -26.75
C ALA A 300 -15.93 -10.18 -26.94
N LEU A 301 -15.32 -9.45 -27.88
CA LEU A 301 -15.65 -8.05 -28.17
C LEU A 301 -16.87 -7.89 -29.07
N LYS A 302 -17.30 -8.91 -29.83
CA LYS A 302 -18.32 -8.85 -30.86
C LYS A 302 -19.60 -8.10 -30.47
N ASN A 303 -20.20 -8.47 -29.34
CA ASN A 303 -21.49 -7.88 -28.94
C ASN A 303 -21.33 -6.44 -28.44
N TRP A 304 -20.22 -6.16 -27.76
CA TRP A 304 -19.89 -4.83 -27.27
C TRP A 304 -19.51 -3.88 -28.39
N ALA A 305 -18.82 -4.37 -29.41
CA ALA A 305 -18.41 -3.58 -30.58
C ALA A 305 -19.56 -3.37 -31.63
N GLY A 306 -20.73 -3.99 -31.45
CA GLY A 306 -21.83 -3.88 -32.39
C GLY A 306 -21.73 -4.82 -33.58
N GLY A 307 -20.72 -5.67 -33.69
CA GLY A 307 -20.57 -6.65 -34.77
C GLY A 307 -19.18 -7.30 -34.84
N PRO A 308 -19.07 -8.42 -35.57
CA PRO A 308 -17.78 -9.10 -35.73
C PRO A 308 -16.80 -8.30 -36.57
N GLU A 309 -17.29 -7.52 -37.54
CA GLU A 309 -16.49 -6.69 -38.44
C GLU A 309 -15.82 -5.55 -37.66
N VAL A 310 -16.57 -4.86 -36.79
CA VAL A 310 -16.03 -3.78 -35.95
C VAL A 310 -15.02 -4.34 -34.91
N SER A 311 -15.35 -5.48 -34.30
CA SER A 311 -14.43 -6.17 -33.40
C SER A 311 -13.10 -6.52 -34.08
N GLU A 312 -13.16 -7.02 -35.31
CA GLU A 312 -11.98 -7.39 -36.10
C GLU A 312 -11.16 -6.16 -36.52
N ALA A 313 -11.84 -5.07 -36.90
CA ALA A 313 -11.21 -3.79 -37.24
C ALA A 313 -10.48 -3.17 -36.05
N LEU A 314 -11.09 -3.18 -34.84
CA LEU A 314 -10.44 -2.70 -33.61
C LEU A 314 -9.16 -3.49 -33.29
N LEU A 315 -9.23 -4.82 -33.35
CA LEU A 315 -8.09 -5.69 -33.07
C LEU A 315 -6.98 -5.51 -34.13
N SER A 316 -7.35 -5.37 -35.41
CA SER A 316 -6.38 -5.10 -36.47
C SER A 316 -5.70 -3.73 -36.30
N ALA A 317 -6.47 -2.69 -35.96
CA ALA A 317 -5.93 -1.36 -35.70
C ALA A 317 -4.94 -1.36 -34.50
N ALA A 318 -5.20 -2.18 -33.49
CA ALA A 318 -4.30 -2.38 -32.36
C ALA A 318 -3.14 -3.36 -32.64
N GLY A 319 -3.04 -3.94 -33.83
CA GLY A 319 -2.00 -4.93 -34.17
C GLY A 319 -2.16 -6.26 -33.45
N ILE A 320 -3.38 -6.62 -33.02
CA ILE A 320 -3.68 -7.81 -32.22
C ILE A 320 -4.34 -8.88 -33.09
N ASP A 321 -3.81 -10.13 -33.05
CA ASP A 321 -4.44 -11.28 -33.69
C ASP A 321 -5.82 -11.57 -33.08
N PRO A 322 -6.92 -11.50 -33.86
CA PRO A 322 -8.29 -11.69 -33.40
C PRO A 322 -8.57 -13.08 -32.79
N THR A 323 -7.72 -14.07 -33.06
CA THR A 323 -7.85 -15.45 -32.54
C THR A 323 -7.28 -15.61 -31.14
N ARG A 324 -6.50 -14.67 -30.66
CA ARG A 324 -5.95 -14.65 -29.30
C ARG A 324 -7.07 -14.48 -28.26
N ARG A 325 -6.75 -14.78 -27.00
CA ARG A 325 -7.63 -14.56 -25.85
C ARG A 325 -7.14 -13.38 -25.02
N GLY A 326 -8.04 -12.68 -24.32
CA GLY A 326 -7.68 -11.53 -23.48
C GLY A 326 -6.60 -11.85 -22.43
N GLU A 327 -6.61 -13.08 -21.89
CA GLU A 327 -5.60 -13.51 -20.90
C GLU A 327 -4.16 -13.61 -21.44
N THR A 328 -3.95 -13.51 -22.76
CA THR A 328 -2.62 -13.55 -23.37
C THR A 328 -2.07 -12.18 -23.72
N LEU A 329 -2.86 -11.10 -23.58
CA LEU A 329 -2.44 -9.75 -23.90
C LEU A 329 -1.64 -9.14 -22.74
N SER A 330 -0.58 -8.40 -23.09
CA SER A 330 0.10 -7.52 -22.16
C SER A 330 -0.68 -6.25 -21.89
N ILE A 331 -0.27 -5.47 -20.89
CA ILE A 331 -0.88 -4.16 -20.63
C ILE A 331 -0.66 -3.20 -21.81
N GLU A 332 0.49 -3.26 -22.47
CA GLU A 332 0.81 -2.44 -23.64
C GLU A 332 -0.16 -2.74 -24.78
N GLU A 333 -0.47 -4.02 -25.04
CA GLU A 333 -1.44 -4.43 -26.04
C GLU A 333 -2.86 -3.98 -25.69
N PHE A 334 -3.25 -4.00 -24.40
CA PHE A 334 -4.53 -3.43 -23.96
C PHE A 334 -4.57 -1.91 -24.12
N VAL A 335 -3.46 -1.21 -23.94
CA VAL A 335 -3.35 0.24 -24.19
C VAL A 335 -3.56 0.56 -25.68
N GLU A 336 -2.90 -0.17 -26.58
CA GLU A 336 -3.10 0.00 -28.03
C GLU A 336 -4.54 -0.31 -28.44
N LEU A 337 -5.16 -1.33 -27.84
CA LEU A 337 -6.58 -1.60 -28.06
C LEU A 337 -7.49 -0.46 -27.55
N GLY A 338 -7.13 0.15 -26.42
CA GLY A 338 -7.80 1.34 -25.90
C GLY A 338 -7.70 2.54 -26.85
N ARG A 339 -6.52 2.76 -27.48
CA ARG A 339 -6.33 3.80 -28.52
C ARG A 339 -7.24 3.55 -29.72
N ALA A 340 -7.29 2.30 -30.21
CA ALA A 340 -8.17 1.91 -31.30
C ALA A 340 -9.67 2.15 -30.97
N VAL A 341 -10.07 1.92 -29.72
CA VAL A 341 -11.43 2.22 -29.23
C VAL A 341 -11.75 3.70 -29.30
N ILE A 342 -10.83 4.57 -28.82
CA ILE A 342 -11.01 6.04 -28.87
C ILE A 342 -11.13 6.50 -30.32
N GLU A 343 -10.25 6.05 -31.20
CA GLU A 343 -10.28 6.42 -32.62
C GLU A 343 -11.57 5.96 -33.31
N ALA A 344 -12.02 4.73 -33.02
CA ALA A 344 -13.27 4.21 -33.60
C ALA A 344 -14.50 4.97 -33.08
N ARG A 345 -14.48 5.50 -31.87
CA ARG A 345 -15.54 6.38 -31.36
C ARG A 345 -15.50 7.75 -32.02
N ALA A 346 -14.31 8.32 -32.17
CA ALA A 346 -14.13 9.62 -32.81
C ALA A 346 -14.60 9.64 -34.29
N ASN A 347 -14.44 8.55 -35.03
CA ASN A 347 -14.87 8.42 -36.42
C ASN A 347 -16.28 7.81 -36.58
N GLY A 348 -17.01 7.53 -35.49
CA GLY A 348 -18.36 7.00 -35.49
C GLY A 348 -18.51 5.52 -35.87
N THR A 349 -17.41 4.77 -35.91
CA THR A 349 -17.43 3.32 -36.20
C THR A 349 -17.86 2.51 -34.95
N LEU A 350 -17.60 3.03 -33.75
CA LEU A 350 -18.01 2.45 -32.47
C LEU A 350 -18.87 3.46 -31.71
N GLU A 351 -20.01 3.00 -31.17
CA GLU A 351 -20.86 3.85 -30.34
C GLU A 351 -20.14 4.23 -29.01
N ALA A 352 -20.47 5.42 -28.49
CA ALA A 352 -20.00 5.84 -27.20
C ALA A 352 -20.52 4.86 -26.12
N SER A 353 -19.66 4.49 -25.15
CA SER A 353 -20.10 3.64 -24.05
C SER A 353 -21.23 4.30 -23.26
N THR A 354 -22.35 3.58 -23.11
CA THR A 354 -23.44 3.98 -22.20
C THR A 354 -23.13 3.68 -20.73
N ALA A 355 -22.00 3.04 -20.44
CA ALA A 355 -21.49 2.80 -19.08
C ALA A 355 -20.82 4.09 -18.56
N ALA A 356 -21.63 5.07 -18.23
CA ALA A 356 -21.21 6.24 -17.49
C ALA A 356 -21.31 5.98 -15.98
N ARG A 357 -20.26 6.34 -15.29
CA ARG A 357 -20.12 6.60 -13.83
C ARG A 357 -19.99 5.42 -12.92
#